data_cc05fcd0101015a3c6ef5cd790cf6b07
#
_entry.id   cc05fcd0101015a3c6ef5cd790cf6b07
#
_cell.length_a   1.000
_cell.length_b   1.000
_cell.length_c   1.000
_cell.angle_alpha   90.00
_cell.angle_beta   90.00
_cell.angle_gamma   90.00
#
_symmetry.space_group_name_H-M   'P 1'
#
loop_
_entity.id
_entity.type
_entity.pdbx_description
1 polymer ?
#
loop_
_entity_poly.entity_id
_entity_poly.type
_entity_poly.pdbx_seq_one_letter_code
_entity_poly.pdbx_strand_id
1 'polypeptide(L)'
;MVEKEKDGQPQAEVQEETTNLVVPWMRAPVDVTHVDSCSLDTLPSLHPRLKEALEKMGISSLFPVQVAVWHETIGPGGFERDVCVNSPTGSGKTLSYALPIVQTLSSRAVRCLRALVVLPTRDLALQVKGVFDAIAPSVWLSVGSAVGQSSIAGDIAQLIKRPKLDAGICYDPEDITSQSLESSAVDILVATPGRLMDHINNTKGFTLEHLRYLVVDETDRLLREAYQDWLPTVLKLTQASDDGLFPSSTTPLVPSAFGSLQTIRRQSVERGFKGKPYPRLAKLALSATLTQDPSKLIQLDLHHPLFMTTGATRYRLPEKLECLRLICETGVKPVYLVGLLKSLEGEKCIVFTSSVETTRRLCKLLNFFGDSMIKAKEYSGGLNQAVRSKELNAFRKGDIQVLISSDALARGMDVELVKNVINYDMPHYPKTFIHRAGRTARAGRAGRCFTLLGDHEVRRFSDLLKIVGNASCPVYPISSDLFDPVRAIYEPALAKLEESVEPTAPRKGRQVGFKHNSRSRNWQTKRNKAASEQA
;
A
#
# COMPACT_ATOMS: atom_id res chain seq x y z
N MET A 1 72.34 28.88 15.52
CA MET A 1 70.89 29.11 15.63
C MET A 1 70.27 28.43 14.45
N VAL A 2 69.67 27.30 14.68
CA VAL A 2 69.05 26.49 13.64
C VAL A 2 67.53 26.49 13.94
N GLU A 3 66.76 27.14 13.08
CA GLU A 3 65.30 27.12 13.11
C GLU A 3 64.83 25.78 12.59
N LYS A 4 63.96 25.13 13.37
CA LYS A 4 63.25 23.91 12.99
C LYS A 4 61.94 24.29 12.36
N GLU A 5 61.86 24.09 11.06
CA GLU A 5 60.57 24.03 10.35
C GLU A 5 59.75 22.84 10.87
N LYS A 6 58.51 23.11 11.25
CA LYS A 6 57.51 22.09 11.55
C LYS A 6 56.65 21.87 10.30
N ASP A 7 56.90 20.74 9.66
CA ASP A 7 56.01 20.19 8.65
C ASP A 7 54.60 19.90 9.25
N GLY A 8 53.63 20.69 8.84
CA GLY A 8 52.24 20.43 9.07
C GLY A 8 51.69 19.50 7.98
N GLN A 9 51.57 18.25 8.24
CA GLN A 9 50.77 17.35 7.40
C GLN A 9 49.28 17.70 7.54
N PRO A 10 48.50 17.80 6.45
CA PRO A 10 47.05 17.95 6.54
C PRO A 10 46.46 16.60 7.02
N GLN A 11 45.82 16.63 8.17
CA GLN A 11 44.97 15.54 8.62
C GLN A 11 43.82 15.39 7.61
N ALA A 12 43.85 14.31 6.84
CA ALA A 12 42.70 13.86 6.06
C ALA A 12 41.58 13.52 7.04
N GLU A 13 40.53 14.32 7.06
CA GLU A 13 39.27 13.97 7.68
C GLU A 13 38.77 12.70 6.99
N VAL A 14 38.86 11.60 7.70
CA VAL A 14 38.18 10.36 7.34
C VAL A 14 36.69 10.62 7.54
N GLN A 15 36.03 11.03 6.48
CA GLN A 15 34.58 10.97 6.40
C GLN A 15 34.22 9.49 6.52
N GLU A 16 33.74 9.08 7.68
CA GLU A 16 32.99 7.82 7.83
C GLU A 16 31.80 7.87 6.88
N GLU A 17 32.00 7.36 5.68
CA GLU A 17 30.91 6.91 4.82
C GLU A 17 30.18 5.82 5.60
N THR A 18 29.08 6.19 6.22
CA THR A 18 28.05 5.22 6.61
C THR A 18 27.59 4.55 5.32
N THR A 19 28.27 3.49 4.92
CA THR A 19 27.86 2.63 3.82
C THR A 19 26.51 2.04 4.20
N ASN A 20 25.44 2.69 3.76
CA ASN A 20 24.12 2.11 3.77
C ASN A 20 24.22 0.77 3.05
N LEU A 21 24.09 -0.33 3.80
CA LEU A 21 24.12 -1.69 3.30
C LEU A 21 22.94 -1.91 2.36
N VAL A 22 23.09 -1.50 1.12
CA VAL A 22 22.08 -1.73 0.08
C VAL A 22 22.23 -3.19 -0.38
N VAL A 23 21.11 -3.92 -0.41
CA VAL A 23 21.10 -5.31 -0.88
C VAL A 23 21.63 -5.41 -2.32
N PRO A 24 22.40 -6.46 -2.67
CA PRO A 24 23.09 -6.55 -3.96
C PRO A 24 22.21 -6.33 -5.18
N TRP A 25 21.02 -6.89 -5.20
CA TRP A 25 20.09 -6.79 -6.34
C TRP A 25 19.48 -5.39 -6.55
N MET A 26 19.57 -4.50 -5.55
CA MET A 26 19.14 -3.10 -5.68
C MET A 26 20.25 -2.17 -6.20
N ARG A 27 21.49 -2.66 -6.29
CA ARG A 27 22.63 -1.84 -6.76
C ARG A 27 22.63 -1.61 -8.26
N ALA A 28 21.99 -2.52 -9.02
CA ALA A 28 21.87 -2.44 -10.47
C ALA A 28 20.37 -2.44 -10.86
N PRO A 29 19.65 -1.33 -10.66
CA PRO A 29 18.25 -1.23 -11.06
C PRO A 29 18.12 -1.19 -12.57
N VAL A 30 17.06 -1.82 -13.08
CA VAL A 30 16.67 -1.66 -14.48
C VAL A 30 15.85 -0.38 -14.59
N ASP A 31 16.36 0.61 -15.30
CA ASP A 31 15.62 1.84 -15.57
C ASP A 31 14.63 1.61 -16.71
N VAL A 32 13.35 1.70 -16.38
CA VAL A 32 12.27 1.50 -17.35
C VAL A 32 11.79 2.80 -18.00
N THR A 33 12.44 3.94 -17.75
CA THR A 33 12.07 5.22 -18.40
C THR A 33 12.36 5.23 -19.90
N HIS A 34 13.29 4.40 -20.34
CA HIS A 34 13.68 4.27 -21.75
C HIS A 34 12.86 3.20 -22.50
N VAL A 35 11.95 2.52 -21.81
CA VAL A 35 11.03 1.59 -22.45
C VAL A 35 9.91 2.40 -23.10
N ASP A 36 9.66 2.19 -24.37
CA ASP A 36 8.59 2.88 -25.08
C ASP A 36 7.21 2.40 -24.59
N SER A 37 6.23 3.29 -24.63
CA SER A 37 4.84 2.91 -24.46
C SER A 37 4.41 2.01 -25.63
N CYS A 38 3.69 0.94 -25.33
CA CYS A 38 3.30 -0.05 -26.31
C CYS A 38 1.79 0.01 -26.58
N SER A 39 1.38 0.07 -27.83
CA SER A 39 -0.03 -0.08 -28.21
C SER A 39 -0.52 -1.49 -27.84
N LEU A 40 -1.80 -1.61 -27.46
CA LEU A 40 -2.41 -2.92 -27.20
C LEU A 40 -2.38 -3.84 -28.43
N ASP A 41 -2.34 -3.28 -29.65
CA ASP A 41 -2.26 -4.05 -30.88
C ASP A 41 -0.93 -4.76 -31.08
N THR A 42 0.15 -4.15 -30.56
CA THR A 42 1.51 -4.66 -30.72
C THR A 42 1.99 -5.45 -29.51
N LEU A 43 1.18 -5.53 -28.44
CA LEU A 43 1.56 -6.25 -27.23
C LEU A 43 1.52 -7.77 -27.47
N PRO A 44 2.66 -8.48 -27.37
CA PRO A 44 2.71 -9.89 -27.68
C PRO A 44 1.85 -10.70 -26.69
N SER A 45 1.15 -11.71 -27.24
CA SER A 45 0.37 -12.70 -26.47
C SER A 45 -0.81 -12.13 -25.66
N LEU A 46 -1.24 -10.89 -25.88
CA LEU A 46 -2.40 -10.34 -25.20
C LEU A 46 -3.68 -11.04 -25.66
N HIS A 47 -4.46 -11.56 -24.70
CA HIS A 47 -5.71 -12.22 -24.99
C HIS A 47 -6.74 -11.24 -25.59
N PRO A 48 -7.44 -11.55 -26.72
CA PRO A 48 -8.31 -10.59 -27.41
C PRO A 48 -9.41 -9.98 -26.51
N ARG A 49 -10.01 -10.76 -25.62
CA ARG A 49 -11.02 -10.27 -24.68
C ARG A 49 -10.47 -9.32 -23.62
N LEU A 50 -9.19 -9.48 -23.22
CA LEU A 50 -8.53 -8.53 -22.32
C LEU A 50 -8.27 -7.22 -23.04
N LYS A 51 -7.89 -7.26 -24.32
CA LYS A 51 -7.75 -6.06 -25.15
C LYS A 51 -9.07 -5.28 -25.20
N GLU A 52 -10.19 -5.93 -25.52
CA GLU A 52 -11.51 -5.30 -25.52
C GLU A 52 -11.89 -4.70 -24.15
N ALA A 53 -11.54 -5.39 -23.05
CA ALA A 53 -11.82 -4.89 -21.70
C ALA A 53 -11.00 -3.63 -21.39
N LEU A 54 -9.73 -3.58 -21.82
CA LEU A 54 -8.88 -2.40 -21.66
C LEU A 54 -9.36 -1.22 -22.51
N GLU A 55 -9.77 -1.48 -23.75
CA GLU A 55 -10.34 -0.47 -24.64
C GLU A 55 -11.64 0.15 -24.05
N LYS A 56 -12.51 -0.68 -23.44
CA LYS A 56 -13.70 -0.20 -22.70
C LYS A 56 -13.35 0.67 -21.50
N MET A 57 -12.17 0.48 -20.90
CA MET A 57 -11.62 1.34 -19.84
C MET A 57 -10.96 2.61 -20.40
N GLY A 58 -10.94 2.82 -21.72
CA GLY A 58 -10.28 3.94 -22.37
C GLY A 58 -8.75 3.81 -22.43
N ILE A 59 -8.22 2.59 -22.31
CA ILE A 59 -6.78 2.31 -22.37
C ILE A 59 -6.47 1.78 -23.78
N SER A 60 -5.69 2.52 -24.53
CA SER A 60 -5.23 2.14 -25.88
C SER A 60 -3.75 1.74 -25.93
N SER A 61 -2.98 2.13 -24.91
CA SER A 61 -1.56 1.85 -24.83
C SER A 61 -1.13 1.62 -23.38
N LEU A 62 -0.07 0.86 -23.20
CA LEU A 62 0.54 0.60 -21.89
C LEU A 62 1.70 1.58 -21.63
N PHE A 63 1.81 2.00 -20.37
CA PHE A 63 2.94 2.81 -19.91
C PHE A 63 4.24 2.00 -19.82
N PRO A 64 5.42 2.65 -19.86
CA PRO A 64 6.72 1.97 -19.79
C PRO A 64 6.86 0.91 -18.70
N VAL A 65 6.42 1.23 -17.47
CA VAL A 65 6.48 0.26 -16.36
C VAL A 65 5.57 -0.95 -16.55
N GLN A 66 4.42 -0.76 -17.22
CA GLN A 66 3.48 -1.87 -17.51
C GLN A 66 4.05 -2.79 -18.57
N VAL A 67 4.67 -2.22 -19.62
CA VAL A 67 5.36 -2.97 -20.69
C VAL A 67 6.53 -3.76 -20.10
N ALA A 68 7.36 -3.12 -19.27
CA ALA A 68 8.52 -3.79 -18.67
C ALA A 68 8.10 -4.97 -17.78
N VAL A 69 7.11 -4.78 -16.91
CA VAL A 69 6.60 -5.88 -16.06
C VAL A 69 5.93 -6.97 -16.91
N TRP A 70 5.22 -6.60 -17.98
CA TRP A 70 4.64 -7.57 -18.90
C TRP A 70 5.69 -8.49 -19.50
N HIS A 71 6.78 -7.95 -20.03
CA HIS A 71 7.85 -8.75 -20.65
C HIS A 71 8.54 -9.69 -19.66
N GLU A 72 8.66 -9.30 -18.38
CA GLU A 72 9.27 -10.14 -17.35
C GLU A 72 8.33 -11.20 -16.77
N THR A 73 7.02 -11.00 -16.90
CA THR A 73 6.03 -11.90 -16.28
C THR A 73 5.30 -12.78 -17.28
N ILE A 74 5.25 -12.38 -18.55
CA ILE A 74 4.60 -13.14 -19.63
C ILE A 74 5.67 -13.77 -20.50
N GLY A 75 5.58 -15.07 -20.66
CA GLY A 75 6.50 -15.86 -21.49
C GLY A 75 7.19 -16.98 -20.71
N PRO A 76 8.16 -17.66 -21.33
CA PRO A 76 8.80 -18.87 -20.77
C PRO A 76 9.50 -18.65 -19.42
N GLY A 77 10.03 -17.44 -19.18
CA GLY A 77 10.74 -17.08 -17.93
C GLY A 77 9.86 -16.43 -16.86
N GLY A 78 8.55 -16.30 -17.07
CA GLY A 78 7.65 -15.49 -16.24
C GLY A 78 7.55 -15.86 -14.76
N PHE A 79 8.09 -17.01 -14.34
CA PHE A 79 8.11 -17.46 -12.94
C PHE A 79 9.53 -17.63 -12.39
N GLU A 80 10.56 -17.27 -13.13
CA GLU A 80 11.94 -17.49 -12.70
C GLU A 80 12.42 -16.44 -11.69
N ARG A 81 11.84 -15.25 -11.76
CA ARG A 81 12.28 -14.11 -10.96
C ARG A 81 11.11 -13.45 -10.22
N ASP A 82 11.40 -12.90 -9.04
CA ASP A 82 10.48 -11.99 -8.38
C ASP A 82 10.72 -10.56 -8.88
N VAL A 83 9.67 -9.76 -8.96
CA VAL A 83 9.75 -8.41 -9.54
C VAL A 83 9.50 -7.37 -8.45
N CYS A 84 10.44 -6.44 -8.32
CA CYS A 84 10.33 -5.28 -7.44
C CYS A 84 10.24 -4.01 -8.26
N VAL A 85 9.18 -3.24 -8.08
CA VAL A 85 8.93 -2.01 -8.86
C VAL A 85 8.95 -0.79 -7.95
N ASN A 86 9.85 0.15 -8.22
CA ASN A 86 9.86 1.47 -7.61
C ASN A 86 9.48 2.51 -8.65
N SER A 87 8.23 2.93 -8.64
CA SER A 87 7.68 3.86 -9.63
C SER A 87 6.73 4.85 -8.97
N PRO A 88 6.72 6.13 -9.38
CA PRO A 88 5.89 7.17 -8.76
C PRO A 88 4.40 6.82 -8.79
N THR A 89 3.63 7.50 -7.96
CA THR A 89 2.17 7.40 -7.99
C THR A 89 1.64 7.92 -9.34
N GLY A 90 0.64 7.24 -9.90
CA GLY A 90 0.07 7.60 -11.20
C GLY A 90 0.81 7.02 -12.42
N SER A 91 1.86 6.24 -12.24
CA SER A 91 2.58 5.55 -13.32
C SER A 91 1.89 4.29 -13.85
N GLY A 92 0.73 3.93 -13.30
CA GLY A 92 -0.02 2.75 -13.74
C GLY A 92 0.41 1.43 -13.08
N LYS A 93 1.04 1.46 -11.91
CA LYS A 93 1.50 0.27 -11.16
C LYS A 93 0.43 -0.82 -10.99
N THR A 94 -0.81 -0.44 -10.69
CA THR A 94 -1.88 -1.43 -10.48
C THR A 94 -2.09 -2.29 -11.71
N LEU A 95 -2.16 -1.71 -12.88
CA LEU A 95 -2.36 -2.46 -14.12
C LEU A 95 -1.10 -3.26 -14.48
N SER A 96 0.10 -2.83 -14.08
CA SER A 96 1.35 -3.54 -14.39
C SER A 96 1.40 -4.94 -13.80
N TYR A 97 0.74 -5.20 -12.66
CA TYR A 97 0.61 -6.55 -12.13
C TYR A 97 -0.76 -7.19 -12.41
N ALA A 98 -1.83 -6.41 -12.48
CA ALA A 98 -3.16 -6.96 -12.68
C ALA A 98 -3.32 -7.62 -14.05
N LEU A 99 -2.82 -6.95 -15.09
CA LEU A 99 -2.95 -7.44 -16.46
C LEU A 99 -2.21 -8.78 -16.69
N PRO A 100 -0.90 -8.94 -16.37
CA PRO A 100 -0.21 -10.20 -16.56
C PRO A 100 -0.75 -11.34 -15.68
N ILE A 101 -1.21 -11.05 -14.46
CA ILE A 101 -1.86 -12.05 -13.59
C ILE A 101 -3.12 -12.59 -14.28
N VAL A 102 -4.01 -11.70 -14.73
CA VAL A 102 -5.26 -12.07 -15.41
C VAL A 102 -4.96 -12.80 -16.73
N GLN A 103 -3.99 -12.35 -17.49
CA GLN A 103 -3.52 -13.01 -18.73
C GLN A 103 -3.08 -14.45 -18.45
N THR A 104 -2.21 -14.66 -17.48
CA THR A 104 -1.67 -15.99 -17.16
C THR A 104 -2.76 -16.92 -16.63
N LEU A 105 -3.67 -16.40 -15.80
CA LEU A 105 -4.75 -17.19 -15.23
C LEU A 105 -5.92 -17.44 -16.20
N SER A 106 -5.97 -16.78 -17.34
CA SER A 106 -7.04 -16.95 -18.35
C SER A 106 -7.17 -18.39 -18.86
N SER A 107 -6.08 -19.15 -18.84
CA SER A 107 -6.02 -20.56 -19.29
C SER A 107 -6.28 -21.57 -18.16
N ARG A 108 -6.75 -21.13 -16.98
CA ARG A 108 -6.99 -22.05 -15.86
C ARG A 108 -8.09 -23.07 -16.17
N ALA A 109 -7.89 -24.33 -15.78
CA ALA A 109 -8.89 -25.38 -15.90
C ALA A 109 -9.82 -25.45 -14.68
N VAL A 110 -9.28 -25.24 -13.48
CA VAL A 110 -10.00 -25.36 -12.19
C VAL A 110 -9.95 -24.04 -11.44
N ARG A 111 -11.09 -23.65 -10.84
CA ARG A 111 -11.20 -22.49 -9.98
C ARG A 111 -10.58 -22.77 -8.62
N CYS A 112 -9.54 -22.07 -8.26
CA CYS A 112 -8.95 -22.03 -6.93
C CYS A 112 -8.19 -20.72 -6.76
N LEU A 113 -7.91 -20.32 -5.52
CA LEU A 113 -7.19 -19.09 -5.21
C LEU A 113 -5.74 -19.17 -5.71
N ARG A 114 -5.43 -18.45 -6.78
CA ARG A 114 -4.11 -18.44 -7.41
C ARG A 114 -3.36 -17.11 -7.28
N ALA A 115 -4.07 -16.01 -7.05
CA ALA A 115 -3.45 -14.72 -6.88
C ALA A 115 -3.97 -14.04 -5.62
N LEU A 116 -3.05 -13.59 -4.77
CA LEU A 116 -3.31 -12.81 -3.57
C LEU A 116 -2.64 -11.45 -3.72
N VAL A 117 -3.44 -10.39 -3.59
CA VAL A 117 -2.98 -9.00 -3.64
C VAL A 117 -3.23 -8.36 -2.29
N VAL A 118 -2.15 -7.96 -1.61
CA VAL A 118 -2.24 -7.40 -0.26
C VAL A 118 -1.91 -5.91 -0.29
N LEU A 119 -2.79 -5.12 0.33
CA LEU A 119 -2.70 -3.67 0.39
C LEU A 119 -2.91 -3.16 1.82
N PRO A 120 -2.30 -2.02 2.18
CA PRO A 120 -2.32 -1.55 3.58
C PRO A 120 -3.65 -0.93 4.01
N THR A 121 -4.49 -0.49 3.08
CA THR A 121 -5.75 0.19 3.40
C THR A 121 -6.93 -0.37 2.62
N ARG A 122 -8.11 -0.29 3.23
CA ARG A 122 -9.37 -0.75 2.63
C ARG A 122 -9.71 -0.01 1.34
N ASP A 123 -9.54 1.30 1.35
CA ASP A 123 -9.87 2.15 0.18
C ASP A 123 -9.01 1.78 -1.03
N LEU A 124 -7.70 1.59 -0.80
CA LEU A 124 -6.78 1.16 -1.86
C LEU A 124 -7.11 -0.25 -2.35
N ALA A 125 -7.44 -1.16 -1.43
CA ALA A 125 -7.81 -2.53 -1.79
C ALA A 125 -9.08 -2.57 -2.65
N LEU A 126 -10.08 -1.76 -2.32
CA LEU A 126 -11.30 -1.64 -3.13
C LEU A 126 -11.03 -1.04 -4.51
N GLN A 127 -10.15 -0.06 -4.59
CA GLN A 127 -9.72 0.52 -5.86
C GLN A 127 -9.04 -0.51 -6.75
N VAL A 128 -8.09 -1.27 -6.19
CA VAL A 128 -7.39 -2.34 -6.90
C VAL A 128 -8.37 -3.45 -7.31
N LYS A 129 -9.30 -3.82 -6.42
CA LYS A 129 -10.37 -4.74 -6.76
C LYS A 129 -11.16 -4.25 -7.97
N GLY A 130 -11.51 -2.97 -8.04
CA GLY A 130 -12.21 -2.37 -9.18
C GLY A 130 -11.46 -2.53 -10.51
N VAL A 131 -10.13 -2.47 -10.49
CA VAL A 131 -9.31 -2.74 -11.69
C VAL A 131 -9.43 -4.21 -12.09
N PHE A 132 -9.33 -5.14 -11.15
CA PHE A 132 -9.50 -6.57 -11.45
C PHE A 132 -10.94 -6.88 -11.89
N ASP A 133 -11.96 -6.29 -11.27
CA ASP A 133 -13.37 -6.46 -11.64
C ASP A 133 -13.65 -5.98 -13.07
N ALA A 134 -12.89 -5.01 -13.57
CA ALA A 134 -13.03 -4.53 -14.94
C ALA A 134 -12.43 -5.48 -15.99
N ILE A 135 -11.35 -6.20 -15.68
CA ILE A 135 -10.63 -7.02 -16.65
C ILE A 135 -10.81 -8.53 -16.47
N ALA A 136 -10.85 -9.03 -15.22
CA ALA A 136 -10.86 -10.46 -14.95
C ALA A 136 -12.12 -11.21 -15.45
N PRO A 137 -13.34 -10.65 -15.36
CA PRO A 137 -14.53 -11.33 -15.87
C PRO A 137 -14.52 -11.56 -17.39
N SER A 138 -13.79 -10.75 -18.15
CA SER A 138 -13.68 -10.90 -19.61
C SER A 138 -13.08 -12.27 -20.01
N VAL A 139 -12.29 -12.85 -19.12
CA VAL A 139 -11.67 -14.19 -19.27
C VAL A 139 -12.17 -15.18 -18.21
N TRP A 140 -13.39 -14.98 -17.69
CA TRP A 140 -14.11 -15.83 -16.70
C TRP A 140 -13.39 -16.06 -15.37
N LEU A 141 -12.51 -15.17 -14.97
CA LEU A 141 -11.90 -15.20 -13.64
C LEU A 141 -12.81 -14.51 -12.62
N SER A 142 -12.81 -15.05 -11.41
CA SER A 142 -13.57 -14.51 -10.28
C SER A 142 -12.67 -13.77 -9.32
N VAL A 143 -13.11 -12.58 -8.89
CA VAL A 143 -12.37 -11.71 -7.98
C VAL A 143 -13.11 -11.59 -6.65
N GLY A 144 -12.44 -11.88 -5.56
CA GLY A 144 -12.95 -11.70 -4.20
C GLY A 144 -12.23 -10.58 -3.45
N SER A 145 -12.79 -10.16 -2.34
CA SER A 145 -12.14 -9.21 -1.43
C SER A 145 -12.25 -9.59 0.03
N ALA A 146 -11.16 -9.38 0.76
CA ALA A 146 -11.08 -9.54 2.20
C ALA A 146 -10.55 -8.24 2.83
N VAL A 147 -11.45 -7.25 2.98
CA VAL A 147 -11.06 -5.88 3.37
C VAL A 147 -11.72 -5.39 4.67
N GLY A 148 -12.57 -6.23 5.28
CA GLY A 148 -13.18 -5.95 6.59
C GLY A 148 -14.26 -4.86 6.58
N GLN A 149 -14.99 -4.71 5.47
CA GLN A 149 -16.17 -3.84 5.39
C GLN A 149 -17.47 -4.60 5.66
N SER A 150 -17.53 -5.84 5.23
CA SER A 150 -18.62 -6.79 5.41
C SER A 150 -18.45 -7.59 6.69
N SER A 151 -19.50 -8.28 7.11
CA SER A 151 -19.37 -9.31 8.13
C SER A 151 -18.47 -10.44 7.62
N ILE A 152 -17.77 -11.12 8.52
CA ILE A 152 -16.91 -12.24 8.11
C ILE A 152 -17.74 -13.35 7.44
N ALA A 153 -18.99 -13.54 7.86
CA ALA A 153 -19.92 -14.49 7.25
C ALA A 153 -20.26 -14.10 5.80
N GLY A 154 -20.42 -12.79 5.51
CA GLY A 154 -20.65 -12.31 4.16
C GLY A 154 -19.44 -12.53 3.24
N ASP A 155 -18.22 -12.32 3.77
CA ASP A 155 -17.00 -12.60 3.02
C ASP A 155 -16.87 -14.12 2.75
N ILE A 156 -17.13 -14.99 3.75
CA ILE A 156 -17.08 -16.44 3.60
C ILE A 156 -18.04 -16.92 2.49
N ALA A 157 -19.25 -16.37 2.44
CA ALA A 157 -20.23 -16.73 1.42
C ALA A 157 -19.76 -16.39 -0.01
N GLN A 158 -18.90 -15.37 -0.15
CA GLN A 158 -18.31 -14.98 -1.44
C GLN A 158 -17.03 -15.77 -1.78
N LEU A 159 -16.23 -16.12 -0.77
CA LEU A 159 -14.90 -16.70 -0.96
C LEU A 159 -14.93 -18.22 -1.02
N ILE A 160 -15.88 -18.87 -0.37
CA ILE A 160 -15.96 -20.33 -0.24
C ILE A 160 -17.21 -20.84 -0.93
N LYS A 161 -17.01 -21.77 -1.85
CA LYS A 161 -18.09 -22.50 -2.51
C LYS A 161 -18.36 -23.77 -1.72
N ARG A 162 -19.56 -23.89 -1.19
CA ARG A 162 -20.06 -25.14 -0.62
C ARG A 162 -20.67 -25.98 -1.75
N PRO A 163 -20.35 -27.27 -1.86
CA PRO A 163 -20.99 -28.13 -2.83
C PRO A 163 -22.50 -28.23 -2.48
N LYS A 164 -23.33 -28.16 -3.50
CA LYS A 164 -24.71 -28.53 -3.36
C LYS A 164 -24.71 -30.07 -3.30
N LEU A 165 -25.07 -30.62 -2.18
CA LEU A 165 -25.36 -32.03 -2.07
C LEU A 165 -26.63 -32.30 -2.88
N ASP A 166 -26.51 -33.02 -3.98
CA ASP A 166 -27.66 -33.39 -4.78
C ASP A 166 -28.51 -34.40 -3.97
N ALA A 167 -29.77 -34.04 -3.76
CA ALA A 167 -30.71 -34.92 -3.05
C ALA A 167 -30.89 -36.21 -3.84
N GLY A 168 -30.43 -37.33 -3.27
CA GLY A 168 -30.55 -38.66 -3.88
C GLY A 168 -29.25 -39.46 -4.03
N ILE A 169 -28.09 -38.84 -3.77
CA ILE A 169 -26.82 -39.58 -3.74
C ILE A 169 -26.51 -39.91 -2.28
N CYS A 170 -26.48 -41.20 -1.95
CA CYS A 170 -25.97 -41.66 -0.66
C CYS A 170 -24.44 -41.44 -0.63
N TYR A 171 -24.02 -40.51 0.16
CA TYR A 171 -22.61 -40.33 0.50
C TYR A 171 -22.33 -41.12 1.78
N ASP A 172 -21.24 -41.87 1.79
CA ASP A 172 -20.77 -42.53 3.00
C ASP A 172 -20.32 -41.44 4.00
N PRO A 173 -20.88 -41.38 5.21
CA PRO A 173 -20.53 -40.38 6.22
C PRO A 173 -19.06 -40.44 6.64
N GLU A 174 -18.38 -41.59 6.48
CA GLU A 174 -16.98 -41.76 6.82
C GLU A 174 -16.01 -41.27 5.71
N ASP A 175 -16.45 -41.28 4.44
CA ASP A 175 -15.67 -40.76 3.30
C ASP A 175 -15.79 -39.24 3.12
N ILE A 176 -16.80 -38.63 3.72
CA ILE A 176 -17.03 -37.20 3.63
C ILE A 176 -16.43 -36.53 4.87
N THR A 177 -15.12 -36.44 4.94
CA THR A 177 -14.54 -35.38 5.76
C THR A 177 -14.99 -34.07 5.16
N SER A 178 -15.82 -33.33 5.89
CA SER A 178 -16.41 -32.05 5.46
C SER A 178 -15.39 -30.98 4.96
N GLN A 179 -14.09 -31.25 5.08
CA GLN A 179 -12.98 -30.47 4.59
C GLN A 179 -12.67 -30.69 3.10
N SER A 180 -13.04 -31.85 2.51
CA SER A 180 -12.69 -32.13 1.10
C SER A 180 -13.66 -31.50 0.08
N LEU A 181 -14.78 -30.96 0.54
CA LEU A 181 -15.87 -30.47 -0.31
C LEU A 181 -15.91 -28.93 -0.42
N GLU A 182 -15.30 -28.20 0.51
CA GLU A 182 -15.25 -26.73 0.44
C GLU A 182 -14.10 -26.29 -0.49
N SER A 183 -14.43 -25.55 -1.54
CA SER A 183 -13.44 -25.06 -2.51
C SER A 183 -13.49 -23.55 -2.63
N SER A 184 -12.39 -22.92 -3.06
CA SER A 184 -12.38 -21.50 -3.31
C SER A 184 -13.38 -21.13 -4.42
N ALA A 185 -14.18 -20.10 -4.15
CA ALA A 185 -15.11 -19.53 -5.12
C ALA A 185 -14.43 -18.50 -6.03
N VAL A 186 -13.19 -18.08 -5.70
CA VAL A 186 -12.47 -17.00 -6.37
C VAL A 186 -11.10 -17.46 -6.85
N ASP A 187 -10.65 -16.85 -7.94
CA ASP A 187 -9.32 -17.07 -8.52
C ASP A 187 -8.30 -16.03 -8.01
N ILE A 188 -8.79 -14.81 -7.73
CA ILE A 188 -8.00 -13.66 -7.31
C ILE A 188 -8.62 -13.10 -6.03
N LEU A 189 -7.81 -12.85 -5.01
CA LEU A 189 -8.23 -12.24 -3.76
C LEU A 189 -7.46 -10.93 -3.53
N VAL A 190 -8.20 -9.86 -3.32
CA VAL A 190 -7.64 -8.57 -2.88
C VAL A 190 -7.94 -8.39 -1.39
N ALA A 191 -6.90 -8.21 -0.59
CA ALA A 191 -7.02 -8.25 0.86
C ALA A 191 -6.27 -7.14 1.57
N THR A 192 -6.71 -6.82 2.79
CA THR A 192 -5.90 -6.12 3.79
C THR A 192 -5.37 -7.12 4.82
N PRO A 193 -4.16 -6.88 5.40
CA PRO A 193 -3.50 -7.86 6.28
C PRO A 193 -4.40 -8.41 7.41
N GLY A 194 -5.05 -7.53 8.18
CA GLY A 194 -5.87 -7.96 9.30
C GLY A 194 -7.03 -8.89 8.88
N ARG A 195 -7.77 -8.53 7.83
CA ARG A 195 -8.89 -9.37 7.36
C ARG A 195 -8.41 -10.66 6.70
N LEU A 196 -7.26 -10.62 6.03
CA LEU A 196 -6.63 -11.83 5.52
C LEU A 196 -6.31 -12.81 6.65
N MET A 197 -5.72 -12.32 7.75
CA MET A 197 -5.42 -13.14 8.93
C MET A 197 -6.69 -13.67 9.60
N ASP A 198 -7.78 -12.89 9.64
CA ASP A 198 -9.07 -13.39 10.13
C ASP A 198 -9.54 -14.60 9.32
N HIS A 199 -9.41 -14.58 7.98
CA HIS A 199 -9.79 -15.71 7.13
C HIS A 199 -8.84 -16.90 7.26
N ILE A 200 -7.53 -16.67 7.33
CA ILE A 200 -6.54 -17.74 7.53
C ILE A 200 -6.82 -18.49 8.83
N ASN A 201 -7.15 -17.78 9.89
CA ASN A 201 -7.29 -18.37 11.22
C ASN A 201 -8.70 -18.99 11.47
N ASN A 202 -9.76 -18.42 10.87
CA ASN A 202 -11.12 -18.71 11.29
C ASN A 202 -12.04 -19.25 10.18
N THR A 203 -11.60 -19.26 8.91
CA THR A 203 -12.48 -19.68 7.79
C THR A 203 -12.12 -21.08 7.33
N LYS A 204 -13.03 -22.04 7.57
CA LYS A 204 -12.88 -23.39 7.02
C LYS A 204 -12.87 -23.36 5.49
N GLY A 205 -12.05 -24.20 4.88
CA GLY A 205 -11.93 -24.28 3.41
C GLY A 205 -11.15 -23.11 2.77
N PHE A 206 -10.69 -22.12 3.54
CA PHE A 206 -9.79 -21.11 3.02
C PHE A 206 -8.35 -21.63 3.00
N THR A 207 -7.79 -21.80 1.80
CA THR A 207 -6.43 -22.31 1.60
C THR A 207 -5.63 -21.43 0.66
N LEU A 208 -4.34 -21.31 0.93
CA LEU A 208 -3.34 -20.63 0.07
C LEU A 208 -2.43 -21.63 -0.68
N GLU A 209 -2.74 -22.92 -0.60
CA GLU A 209 -1.91 -23.99 -1.19
C GLU A 209 -1.70 -23.85 -2.70
N HIS A 210 -2.72 -23.35 -3.41
CA HIS A 210 -2.65 -23.18 -4.87
C HIS A 210 -2.17 -21.79 -5.32
N LEU A 211 -1.66 -20.98 -4.39
CA LEU A 211 -1.24 -19.63 -4.69
C LEU A 211 -0.03 -19.62 -5.64
N ARG A 212 -0.15 -18.86 -6.74
CA ARG A 212 0.90 -18.67 -7.76
C ARG A 212 1.49 -17.28 -7.75
N TYR A 213 0.68 -16.29 -7.36
CA TYR A 213 1.07 -14.89 -7.30
C TYR A 213 0.81 -14.31 -5.92
N LEU A 214 1.81 -13.66 -5.36
CA LEU A 214 1.68 -12.80 -4.20
C LEU A 214 2.11 -11.38 -4.60
N VAL A 215 1.16 -10.47 -4.61
CA VAL A 215 1.41 -9.04 -4.84
C VAL A 215 1.39 -8.30 -3.51
N VAL A 216 2.44 -7.54 -3.26
CA VAL A 216 2.56 -6.67 -2.09
C VAL A 216 2.62 -5.24 -2.60
N ASP A 217 1.49 -4.55 -2.63
CA ASP A 217 1.41 -3.17 -3.10
C ASP A 217 1.55 -2.20 -1.91
N GLU A 218 2.17 -1.03 -2.14
CA GLU A 218 2.64 -0.13 -1.07
C GLU A 218 3.54 -0.88 -0.06
N THR A 219 4.48 -1.67 -0.59
CA THR A 219 5.37 -2.58 0.15
C THR A 219 6.06 -1.91 1.34
N ASP A 220 6.55 -0.69 1.17
CA ASP A 220 7.26 0.03 2.23
C ASP A 220 6.36 0.31 3.46
N ARG A 221 5.07 0.41 3.27
CA ARG A 221 4.10 0.57 4.35
C ARG A 221 3.78 -0.78 5.00
N LEU A 222 3.50 -1.80 4.20
CA LEU A 222 3.19 -3.13 4.69
C LEU A 222 4.33 -3.74 5.51
N LEU A 223 5.58 -3.53 5.09
CA LEU A 223 6.77 -3.99 5.84
C LEU A 223 7.06 -3.17 7.10
N ARG A 224 6.60 -1.93 7.19
CA ARG A 224 6.77 -1.11 8.40
C ARG A 224 5.74 -1.41 9.47
N GLU A 225 4.48 -1.65 9.08
CA GLU A 225 3.34 -1.78 9.98
C GLU A 225 3.11 -3.23 10.42
N ALA A 226 4.02 -4.17 10.17
CA ALA A 226 4.09 -5.58 10.62
C ALA A 226 2.76 -6.18 11.18
N TYR A 227 1.68 -6.03 10.43
CA TYR A 227 0.33 -6.44 10.85
C TYR A 227 0.26 -7.93 11.16
N GLN A 228 0.24 -8.30 12.44
CA GLN A 228 -0.02 -9.68 12.91
C GLN A 228 0.81 -10.78 12.20
N ASP A 229 2.05 -10.46 11.80
CA ASP A 229 2.96 -11.38 11.09
C ASP A 229 2.32 -12.05 9.84
N TRP A 230 1.45 -11.30 9.15
CA TRP A 230 0.72 -11.80 7.98
C TRP A 230 1.63 -12.36 6.89
N LEU A 231 2.75 -11.68 6.60
CA LEU A 231 3.62 -12.05 5.50
C LEU A 231 4.38 -13.36 5.77
N PRO A 232 5.03 -13.56 6.95
CA PRO A 232 5.61 -14.85 7.30
C PRO A 232 4.57 -15.98 7.29
N THR A 233 3.35 -15.71 7.77
CA THR A 233 2.28 -16.71 7.78
C THR A 233 1.86 -17.11 6.36
N VAL A 234 1.64 -16.15 5.46
CA VAL A 234 1.32 -16.41 4.05
C VAL A 234 2.45 -17.21 3.39
N LEU A 235 3.70 -16.80 3.58
CA LEU A 235 4.84 -17.49 3.00
C LEU A 235 4.95 -18.94 3.51
N LYS A 236 4.73 -19.16 4.80
CA LYS A 236 4.74 -20.50 5.39
C LYS A 236 3.64 -21.39 4.81
N LEU A 237 2.42 -20.86 4.68
CA LEU A 237 1.28 -21.62 4.13
C LEU A 237 1.40 -21.92 2.63
N THR A 238 2.22 -21.14 1.92
CA THR A 238 2.50 -21.37 0.50
C THR A 238 3.72 -22.25 0.24
N GLN A 239 4.52 -22.53 1.27
CA GLN A 239 5.59 -23.54 1.20
C GLN A 239 4.94 -24.90 1.38
N ALA A 240 5.16 -25.83 0.41
CA ALA A 240 4.74 -27.21 0.59
C ALA A 240 5.48 -27.79 1.79
N SER A 241 4.76 -28.34 2.76
CA SER A 241 5.38 -29.15 3.80
C SER A 241 6.01 -30.38 3.12
N ASP A 242 7.31 -30.55 3.26
CA ASP A 242 8.04 -31.72 2.74
C ASP A 242 7.50 -33.04 3.31
N ASP A 243 6.79 -32.99 4.44
CA ASP A 243 6.28 -34.17 5.15
C ASP A 243 5.11 -34.87 4.48
N GLY A 244 4.43 -34.24 3.50
CA GLY A 244 3.30 -34.80 2.78
C GLY A 244 3.59 -35.42 1.43
N LEU A 245 4.82 -35.26 0.89
CA LEU A 245 5.16 -35.67 -0.48
C LEU A 245 5.67 -37.11 -0.61
N PHE A 246 6.04 -37.74 0.51
CA PHE A 246 6.37 -39.15 0.58
C PHE A 246 5.71 -39.77 1.81
N PRO A 247 4.48 -40.29 1.68
CA PRO A 247 4.00 -41.19 2.68
C PRO A 247 4.99 -42.37 2.72
N SER A 248 5.71 -42.50 3.82
CA SER A 248 6.49 -43.67 4.11
C SER A 248 5.51 -44.82 4.32
N SER A 249 5.13 -45.46 3.27
CA SER A 249 4.63 -46.85 3.18
C SER A 249 3.55 -47.05 2.08
N THR A 250 3.91 -47.85 1.11
CA THR A 250 3.16 -48.99 0.50
C THR A 250 1.78 -48.75 -0.10
N THR A 251 1.28 -47.56 -0.32
CA THR A 251 0.15 -47.40 -1.21
C THR A 251 0.67 -47.04 -2.62
N PRO A 252 0.31 -47.82 -3.67
CA PRO A 252 0.67 -47.46 -5.02
C PRO A 252 0.06 -46.11 -5.30
N LEU A 253 0.91 -45.16 -5.69
CA LEU A 253 0.48 -43.89 -6.26
C LEU A 253 -0.35 -44.19 -7.51
N VAL A 254 -1.64 -44.43 -7.34
CA VAL A 254 -2.59 -44.35 -8.43
C VAL A 254 -2.62 -42.88 -8.78
N PRO A 255 -2.18 -42.45 -9.97
CA PRO A 255 -2.44 -41.10 -10.43
C PRO A 255 -3.96 -41.00 -10.43
N SER A 256 -4.54 -40.24 -9.50
CA SER A 256 -5.96 -39.97 -9.61
C SER A 256 -6.18 -39.41 -11.02
N ALA A 257 -7.25 -39.84 -11.69
CA ALA A 257 -7.59 -39.34 -13.03
C ALA A 257 -7.69 -37.80 -13.09
N PHE A 258 -7.69 -37.16 -11.92
CA PHE A 258 -7.71 -35.73 -11.68
C PHE A 258 -6.34 -35.12 -11.31
N GLY A 259 -5.26 -35.89 -11.32
CA GLY A 259 -3.91 -35.40 -10.99
C GLY A 259 -3.45 -34.22 -11.86
N SER A 260 -3.95 -34.13 -13.10
CA SER A 260 -3.74 -32.98 -13.98
C SER A 260 -4.46 -31.71 -13.54
N LEU A 261 -5.44 -31.80 -12.66
CA LEU A 261 -6.23 -30.68 -12.17
C LEU A 261 -5.64 -30.07 -10.89
N GLN A 262 -4.80 -30.81 -10.18
CA GLN A 262 -4.05 -30.28 -9.05
C GLN A 262 -2.80 -29.59 -9.56
N THR A 263 -2.51 -28.42 -9.02
CA THR A 263 -1.24 -27.76 -9.24
C THR A 263 -0.18 -28.56 -8.46
N ILE A 264 0.35 -29.62 -9.06
CA ILE A 264 1.38 -30.44 -8.45
C ILE A 264 2.62 -29.56 -8.36
N ARG A 265 3.01 -29.19 -7.16
CA ARG A 265 4.28 -28.55 -6.89
C ARG A 265 5.36 -29.63 -6.97
N ARG A 266 5.94 -29.76 -8.16
CA ARG A 266 7.11 -30.63 -8.33
C ARG A 266 8.31 -29.91 -7.76
N GLN A 267 9.04 -30.56 -6.85
CA GLN A 267 10.39 -30.10 -6.51
C GLN A 267 11.25 -30.33 -7.75
N SER A 268 11.80 -29.25 -8.30
CA SER A 268 12.77 -29.40 -9.36
C SER A 268 14.10 -29.88 -8.75
N VAL A 269 14.44 -31.13 -8.96
CA VAL A 269 15.77 -31.66 -8.64
C VAL A 269 16.61 -31.49 -9.90
N GLU A 270 17.13 -30.31 -10.13
CA GLU A 270 18.15 -30.10 -11.16
C GLU A 270 19.53 -30.38 -10.55
N ARG A 271 20.24 -31.33 -11.15
CA ARG A 271 21.65 -31.66 -10.85
C ARG A 271 21.96 -31.95 -9.36
N GLY A 272 21.02 -32.59 -8.65
CA GLY A 272 21.23 -32.99 -7.25
C GLY A 272 20.97 -31.90 -6.21
N PHE A 273 20.55 -30.70 -6.62
CA PHE A 273 20.10 -29.66 -5.68
C PHE A 273 18.58 -29.74 -5.48
N LYS A 274 18.14 -29.73 -4.22
CA LYS A 274 16.72 -29.59 -3.87
C LYS A 274 16.28 -28.17 -4.24
N GLY A 275 15.60 -28.00 -5.36
CA GLY A 275 15.02 -26.74 -5.80
C GLY A 275 13.76 -26.37 -5.03
N LYS A 276 13.35 -25.10 -5.14
CA LYS A 276 12.03 -24.66 -4.64
C LYS A 276 10.89 -25.38 -5.43
N PRO A 277 9.73 -25.66 -4.81
CA PRO A 277 8.62 -26.34 -5.48
C PRO A 277 8.17 -25.59 -6.75
N TYR A 278 7.85 -26.33 -7.81
CA TYR A 278 7.35 -25.76 -9.06
C TYR A 278 5.85 -26.12 -9.26
N PRO A 279 4.99 -25.18 -9.70
CA PRO A 279 5.30 -23.78 -10.01
C PRO A 279 5.57 -22.97 -8.74
N ARG A 280 6.63 -22.18 -8.81
CA ARG A 280 7.06 -21.30 -7.72
C ARG A 280 6.04 -20.19 -7.49
N LEU A 281 5.88 -19.75 -6.23
CA LEU A 281 5.17 -18.53 -5.89
C LEU A 281 5.93 -17.32 -6.47
N ALA A 282 5.36 -16.66 -7.48
CA ALA A 282 5.90 -15.41 -8.01
C ALA A 282 5.48 -14.24 -7.12
N LYS A 283 6.45 -13.45 -6.68
CA LYS A 283 6.22 -12.30 -5.81
C LYS A 283 6.45 -11.01 -6.58
N LEU A 284 5.49 -10.08 -6.47
CA LEU A 284 5.58 -8.74 -7.04
C LEU A 284 5.47 -7.73 -5.90
N ALA A 285 6.53 -6.97 -5.67
CA ALA A 285 6.61 -5.96 -4.63
C ALA A 285 6.63 -4.56 -5.26
N LEU A 286 5.59 -3.76 -5.02
CA LEU A 286 5.46 -2.47 -5.65
C LEU A 286 5.39 -1.34 -4.61
N SER A 287 6.07 -0.24 -4.89
CA SER A 287 6.01 0.97 -4.07
C SER A 287 6.41 2.20 -4.88
N ALA A 288 5.99 3.37 -4.45
CA ALA A 288 6.54 4.64 -4.95
C ALA A 288 7.85 5.01 -4.23
N THR A 289 8.14 4.36 -3.10
CA THR A 289 9.25 4.71 -2.21
C THR A 289 9.84 3.46 -1.56
N LEU A 290 10.19 2.46 -2.39
CA LEU A 290 10.65 1.17 -1.89
C LEU A 290 11.82 1.34 -0.91
N THR A 291 11.72 0.67 0.24
CA THR A 291 12.76 0.72 1.27
C THR A 291 14.05 0.08 0.77
N GLN A 292 15.19 0.61 1.21
CA GLN A 292 16.51 -0.01 0.98
C GLN A 292 17.02 -0.73 2.22
N ASP A 293 16.24 -0.74 3.30
CA ASP A 293 16.57 -1.40 4.54
C ASP A 293 16.57 -2.93 4.34
N PRO A 294 17.75 -3.60 4.41
CA PRO A 294 17.86 -5.03 4.18
C PRO A 294 17.02 -5.86 5.14
N SER A 295 16.91 -5.42 6.40
CA SER A 295 16.18 -6.13 7.44
C SER A 295 14.68 -6.24 7.14
N LYS A 296 14.14 -5.26 6.43
CA LYS A 296 12.75 -5.26 5.98
C LYS A 296 12.55 -6.05 4.69
N LEU A 297 13.48 -5.91 3.74
CA LEU A 297 13.38 -6.58 2.45
C LEU A 297 13.55 -8.10 2.54
N ILE A 298 14.34 -8.58 3.51
CA ILE A 298 14.52 -10.03 3.74
C ILE A 298 13.20 -10.72 4.10
N GLN A 299 12.26 -10.01 4.71
CA GLN A 299 10.94 -10.55 5.06
C GLN A 299 10.13 -10.98 3.85
N LEU A 300 10.42 -10.40 2.66
CA LEU A 300 9.75 -10.77 1.42
C LEU A 300 10.21 -12.14 0.88
N ASP A 301 11.32 -12.66 1.37
CA ASP A 301 11.93 -13.92 0.88
C ASP A 301 11.96 -13.98 -0.66
N LEU A 302 12.56 -12.95 -1.28
CA LEU A 302 12.57 -12.79 -2.74
C LEU A 302 13.53 -13.76 -3.41
N HIS A 303 13.12 -14.30 -4.55
CA HIS A 303 13.92 -15.21 -5.38
C HIS A 303 14.42 -14.49 -6.63
N HIS A 304 15.74 -14.39 -6.80
CA HIS A 304 16.39 -13.71 -7.93
C HIS A 304 15.72 -12.39 -8.33
N PRO A 305 15.47 -11.47 -7.36
CA PRO A 305 14.63 -10.31 -7.61
C PRO A 305 15.19 -9.40 -8.70
N LEU A 306 14.32 -8.99 -9.62
CA LEU A 306 14.57 -7.94 -10.59
C LEU A 306 14.05 -6.62 -10.02
N PHE A 307 14.91 -5.62 -9.92
CA PHE A 307 14.55 -4.30 -9.44
C PHE A 307 14.39 -3.32 -10.59
N MET A 308 13.16 -2.87 -10.81
CA MET A 308 12.78 -1.90 -11.83
C MET A 308 12.54 -0.54 -11.22
N THR A 309 13.10 0.51 -11.84
CA THR A 309 12.90 1.90 -11.43
C THR A 309 12.52 2.77 -12.61
N THR A 310 11.77 3.82 -12.35
CA THR A 310 11.53 4.89 -13.32
C THR A 310 12.47 6.05 -13.02
N GLY A 311 13.72 5.97 -13.54
CA GLY A 311 14.77 6.98 -13.39
C GLY A 311 15.76 6.70 -12.26
N ALA A 312 16.90 7.41 -12.31
CA ALA A 312 18.05 7.19 -11.45
C ALA A 312 17.85 7.62 -9.98
N THR A 313 16.87 8.48 -9.70
CA THR A 313 16.64 8.99 -8.35
C THR A 313 15.64 8.15 -7.58
N ARG A 314 15.96 7.86 -6.31
CA ARG A 314 15.09 7.09 -5.39
C ARG A 314 13.71 7.70 -5.23
N TYR A 315 13.63 9.01 -5.27
CA TYR A 315 12.43 9.79 -5.09
C TYR A 315 12.19 10.63 -6.34
N ARG A 316 11.09 10.41 -7.01
CA ARG A 316 10.72 11.19 -8.20
C ARG A 316 9.32 11.74 -8.05
N LEU A 317 9.19 13.02 -8.31
CA LEU A 317 7.92 13.70 -8.47
C LEU A 317 7.40 13.54 -9.90
N PRO A 318 6.07 13.61 -10.12
CA PRO A 318 5.53 13.67 -11.47
C PRO A 318 6.13 14.82 -12.29
N GLU A 319 6.43 14.60 -13.56
CA GLU A 319 7.15 15.56 -14.42
C GLU A 319 6.40 16.89 -14.59
N LYS A 320 5.06 16.82 -14.65
CA LYS A 320 4.21 18.02 -14.83
C LYS A 320 3.67 18.56 -13.50
N LEU A 321 4.37 18.30 -12.40
CA LEU A 321 4.03 18.82 -11.09
C LEU A 321 4.76 20.14 -10.83
N GLU A 322 4.00 21.18 -10.62
CA GLU A 322 4.51 22.46 -10.15
C GLU A 322 4.48 22.51 -8.62
N CYS A 323 5.62 22.75 -7.98
CA CYS A 323 5.72 22.90 -6.53
C CYS A 323 5.78 24.39 -6.18
N LEU A 324 4.92 24.82 -5.26
CA LEU A 324 4.78 26.22 -4.85
C LEU A 324 4.75 26.29 -3.32
N ARG A 325 5.23 27.38 -2.75
CA ARG A 325 5.21 27.59 -1.29
C ARG A 325 4.53 28.92 -0.93
N LEU A 326 3.91 28.92 0.25
CA LEU A 326 3.40 30.13 0.90
C LEU A 326 4.07 30.24 2.27
N ILE A 327 4.64 31.41 2.56
CA ILE A 327 5.21 31.67 3.86
C ILE A 327 4.15 32.45 4.67
N CYS A 328 3.81 31.95 5.83
CA CYS A 328 2.75 32.50 6.67
C CYS A 328 3.07 32.35 8.14
N GLU A 329 2.57 33.27 8.95
CA GLU A 329 2.60 33.13 10.41
C GLU A 329 1.77 31.95 10.85
N THR A 330 2.25 31.19 11.85
CA THR A 330 1.63 29.96 12.31
C THR A 330 0.20 30.18 12.80
N GLY A 331 -0.08 31.26 13.52
CA GLY A 331 -1.39 31.57 14.07
C GLY A 331 -2.47 31.91 13.04
N VAL A 332 -2.09 32.34 11.85
CA VAL A 332 -3.00 32.78 10.79
C VAL A 332 -2.95 31.87 9.54
N LYS A 333 -2.33 30.71 9.62
CA LYS A 333 -2.33 29.71 8.53
C LYS A 333 -3.73 29.45 7.93
N PRO A 334 -4.85 29.37 8.71
CA PRO A 334 -6.17 29.22 8.14
C PRO A 334 -6.59 30.35 7.21
N VAL A 335 -6.21 31.59 7.50
CA VAL A 335 -6.50 32.76 6.65
C VAL A 335 -5.78 32.63 5.31
N TYR A 336 -4.50 32.25 5.33
CA TYR A 336 -3.72 31.98 4.09
C TYR A 336 -4.32 30.85 3.28
N LEU A 337 -4.81 29.78 3.94
CA LEU A 337 -5.49 28.68 3.26
C LEU A 337 -6.75 29.15 2.55
N VAL A 338 -7.61 29.95 3.23
CA VAL A 338 -8.84 30.47 2.63
C VAL A 338 -8.53 31.42 1.48
N GLY A 339 -7.53 32.32 1.63
CA GLY A 339 -7.06 33.19 0.55
C GLY A 339 -6.57 32.40 -0.66
N LEU A 340 -5.79 31.32 -0.44
CA LEU A 340 -5.35 30.42 -1.49
C LEU A 340 -6.53 29.71 -2.17
N LEU A 341 -7.48 29.16 -1.41
CA LEU A 341 -8.64 28.48 -1.97
C LEU A 341 -9.51 29.41 -2.83
N LYS A 342 -9.63 30.68 -2.42
CA LYS A 342 -10.32 31.72 -3.22
C LYS A 342 -9.57 32.03 -4.50
N SER A 343 -8.23 32.13 -4.47
CA SER A 343 -7.42 32.37 -5.66
C SER A 343 -7.45 31.21 -6.66
N LEU A 344 -7.86 30.01 -6.24
CA LEU A 344 -8.00 28.83 -7.08
C LEU A 344 -9.40 28.66 -7.70
N GLU A 345 -10.29 29.64 -7.52
CA GLU A 345 -11.58 29.76 -8.20
C GLU A 345 -12.44 28.49 -8.22
N GLY A 346 -12.51 27.76 -7.10
CA GLY A 346 -13.32 26.55 -6.98
C GLY A 346 -12.73 25.29 -7.60
N GLU A 347 -11.48 25.33 -8.07
CA GLU A 347 -10.77 24.13 -8.51
C GLU A 347 -10.69 23.08 -7.40
N LYS A 348 -10.73 21.80 -7.77
CA LYS A 348 -10.63 20.69 -6.80
C LYS A 348 -9.28 20.68 -6.08
N CYS A 349 -9.35 20.71 -4.76
CA CYS A 349 -8.18 20.72 -3.87
C CYS A 349 -8.24 19.58 -2.85
N ILE A 350 -7.08 18.95 -2.60
CA ILE A 350 -6.90 18.09 -1.41
C ILE A 350 -5.96 18.82 -0.46
N VAL A 351 -6.42 19.01 0.77
CA VAL A 351 -5.65 19.66 1.84
C VAL A 351 -5.15 18.60 2.82
N PHE A 352 -3.84 18.53 3.02
CA PHE A 352 -3.22 17.57 3.93
C PHE A 352 -2.81 18.21 5.25
N THR A 353 -3.19 17.55 6.33
CA THR A 353 -2.83 17.89 7.72
C THR A 353 -2.03 16.75 8.37
N SER A 354 -1.32 17.06 9.45
CA SER A 354 -0.47 16.10 10.16
C SER A 354 -1.25 15.09 11.02
N SER A 355 -2.46 15.44 11.45
CA SER A 355 -3.26 14.60 12.35
C SER A 355 -4.75 14.59 12.02
N VAL A 356 -5.47 13.56 12.49
CA VAL A 356 -6.93 13.46 12.38
C VAL A 356 -7.61 14.61 13.13
N GLU A 357 -7.06 15.01 14.27
CA GLU A 357 -7.58 16.12 15.09
C GLU A 357 -7.49 17.44 14.32
N THR A 358 -6.32 17.74 13.75
CA THR A 358 -6.14 18.94 12.91
C THR A 358 -7.07 18.91 11.69
N THR A 359 -7.26 17.74 11.05
CA THR A 359 -8.20 17.57 9.94
C THR A 359 -9.61 18.01 10.34
N ARG A 360 -10.09 17.51 11.48
CA ARG A 360 -11.43 17.80 12.00
C ARG A 360 -11.60 19.26 12.35
N ARG A 361 -10.65 19.84 13.11
CA ARG A 361 -10.66 21.26 13.48
C ARG A 361 -10.67 22.17 12.26
N LEU A 362 -9.79 21.91 11.31
CA LEU A 362 -9.69 22.71 10.09
C LEU A 362 -10.97 22.64 9.26
N CYS A 363 -11.57 21.45 9.13
CA CYS A 363 -12.82 21.28 8.43
C CYS A 363 -13.96 22.06 9.06
N LYS A 364 -14.11 21.99 10.39
CA LYS A 364 -15.10 22.77 11.14
C LYS A 364 -14.88 24.27 10.97
N LEU A 365 -13.63 24.72 11.10
CA LEU A 365 -13.26 26.14 10.97
C LEU A 365 -13.62 26.65 9.58
N LEU A 366 -13.26 25.96 8.50
CA LEU A 366 -13.60 26.36 7.14
C LEU A 366 -15.12 26.46 6.91
N ASN A 367 -15.89 25.55 7.50
CA ASN A 367 -17.35 25.62 7.41
C ASN A 367 -17.94 26.82 8.22
N PHE A 368 -17.28 27.27 9.29
CA PHE A 368 -17.70 28.47 10.04
C PHE A 368 -17.38 29.79 9.32
N PHE A 369 -16.46 29.80 8.38
CA PHE A 369 -16.28 30.97 7.50
C PHE A 369 -17.53 31.31 6.69
N GLY A 370 -18.45 30.32 6.52
CA GLY A 370 -19.75 30.55 5.87
C GLY A 370 -19.66 30.90 4.38
N ASP A 371 -18.50 30.71 3.77
CA ASP A 371 -18.27 31.00 2.37
C ASP A 371 -18.89 29.89 1.49
N SER A 372 -19.90 30.23 0.71
CA SER A 372 -20.58 29.30 -0.19
C SER A 372 -19.65 28.74 -1.28
N MET A 373 -18.55 29.43 -1.55
CA MET A 373 -17.54 29.03 -2.55
C MET A 373 -16.63 27.90 -2.05
N ILE A 374 -16.50 27.70 -0.72
CA ILE A 374 -15.59 26.72 -0.14
C ILE A 374 -16.38 25.59 0.52
N LYS A 375 -16.77 24.60 -0.29
CA LYS A 375 -17.41 23.38 0.24
C LYS A 375 -16.35 22.38 0.66
N ALA A 376 -15.95 22.44 1.95
CA ALA A 376 -14.93 21.57 2.53
C ALA A 376 -15.55 20.39 3.30
N LYS A 377 -14.97 19.20 3.13
CA LYS A 377 -15.35 17.98 3.87
C LYS A 377 -14.12 17.27 4.45
N GLU A 378 -14.34 16.63 5.59
CA GLU A 378 -13.35 15.80 6.25
C GLU A 378 -13.24 14.44 5.56
N TYR A 379 -11.99 13.98 5.35
CA TYR A 379 -11.67 12.62 4.91
C TYR A 379 -10.55 12.06 5.79
N SER A 380 -10.92 11.50 6.93
CA SER A 380 -9.97 11.02 7.94
C SER A 380 -10.27 9.60 8.39
N GLY A 381 -9.28 8.97 9.02
CA GLY A 381 -9.43 7.65 9.63
C GLY A 381 -10.43 7.60 10.80
N GLY A 382 -10.81 8.76 11.35
CA GLY A 382 -11.81 8.88 12.40
C GLY A 382 -13.26 8.70 11.90
N LEU A 383 -13.49 8.79 10.61
CA LEU A 383 -14.81 8.58 10.00
C LEU A 383 -15.02 7.10 9.67
N ASN A 384 -16.27 6.64 9.75
CA ASN A 384 -16.60 5.31 9.27
C ASN A 384 -16.50 5.23 7.73
N GLN A 385 -16.35 4.01 7.18
CA GLN A 385 -16.09 3.79 5.77
C GLN A 385 -17.22 4.29 4.86
N ALA A 386 -18.48 4.12 5.28
CA ALA A 386 -19.63 4.55 4.48
C ALA A 386 -19.63 6.07 4.26
N VAL A 387 -19.31 6.84 5.32
CA VAL A 387 -19.18 8.30 5.23
C VAL A 387 -18.01 8.68 4.33
N ARG A 388 -16.84 8.04 4.50
CA ARG A 388 -15.68 8.30 3.63
C ARG A 388 -16.00 8.06 2.16
N SER A 389 -16.63 6.93 1.84
CA SER A 389 -17.03 6.62 0.46
C SER A 389 -18.02 7.63 -0.10
N LYS A 390 -18.97 8.10 0.72
CA LYS A 390 -19.93 9.13 0.33
C LYS A 390 -19.24 10.46 0.01
N GLU A 391 -18.37 10.94 0.92
CA GLU A 391 -17.66 12.21 0.74
C GLU A 391 -16.68 12.15 -0.45
N LEU A 392 -16.01 11.01 -0.65
CA LEU A 392 -15.13 10.81 -1.80
C LEU A 392 -15.90 10.83 -3.12
N ASN A 393 -17.07 10.21 -3.18
CA ASN A 393 -17.93 10.22 -4.36
C ASN A 393 -18.48 11.61 -4.65
N ALA A 394 -18.88 12.37 -3.62
CA ALA A 394 -19.32 13.76 -3.76
C ALA A 394 -18.17 14.65 -4.29
N PHE A 395 -16.94 14.42 -3.81
CA PHE A 395 -15.76 15.11 -4.32
C PHE A 395 -15.46 14.74 -5.79
N ARG A 396 -15.59 13.46 -6.16
CA ARG A 396 -15.43 13.01 -7.56
C ARG A 396 -16.46 13.68 -8.48
N LYS A 397 -17.70 13.78 -8.06
CA LYS A 397 -18.77 14.45 -8.83
C LYS A 397 -18.61 15.97 -8.93
N GLY A 398 -17.86 16.59 -8.02
CA GLY A 398 -17.67 18.04 -7.96
C GLY A 398 -18.66 18.77 -7.03
N ASP A 399 -19.47 18.02 -6.28
CA ASP A 399 -20.37 18.59 -5.26
C ASP A 399 -19.57 19.23 -4.10
N ILE A 400 -18.35 18.75 -3.90
CA ILE A 400 -17.36 19.22 -2.92
C ILE A 400 -16.10 19.63 -3.67
N GLN A 401 -15.54 20.80 -3.35
CA GLN A 401 -14.31 21.32 -3.96
C GLN A 401 -13.07 21.02 -3.12
N VAL A 402 -13.22 20.97 -1.80
CA VAL A 402 -12.09 20.82 -0.88
C VAL A 402 -12.25 19.58 -0.02
N LEU A 403 -11.28 18.66 -0.12
CA LEU A 403 -11.21 17.47 0.72
C LEU A 403 -10.04 17.62 1.68
N ILE A 404 -10.31 17.62 2.99
CA ILE A 404 -9.29 17.75 4.03
C ILE A 404 -8.96 16.36 4.56
N SER A 405 -7.69 15.96 4.47
CA SER A 405 -7.26 14.60 4.79
C SER A 405 -6.01 14.58 5.65
N SER A 406 -5.87 13.51 6.45
CA SER A 406 -4.62 13.20 7.14
C SER A 406 -3.73 12.25 6.33
N ASP A 407 -2.44 12.17 6.68
CA ASP A 407 -1.45 11.31 6.00
C ASP A 407 -1.83 9.83 5.92
N ALA A 408 -2.58 9.34 6.89
CA ALA A 408 -2.99 7.94 6.92
C ALA A 408 -3.80 7.54 5.68
N LEU A 409 -4.57 8.48 5.11
CA LEU A 409 -5.39 8.29 3.91
C LEU A 409 -4.80 8.95 2.66
N ALA A 410 -3.70 9.69 2.78
CA ALA A 410 -3.00 10.28 1.63
C ALA A 410 -2.56 9.23 0.61
N ARG A 411 -2.25 8.02 1.08
CA ARG A 411 -1.82 6.90 0.25
C ARG A 411 -3.02 6.12 -0.26
N GLY A 412 -3.02 5.77 -1.53
CA GLY A 412 -4.04 4.94 -2.14
C GLY A 412 -5.37 5.62 -2.46
N MET A 413 -5.54 6.91 -2.15
CA MET A 413 -6.70 7.65 -2.56
C MET A 413 -6.67 7.87 -4.08
N ASP A 414 -7.57 7.23 -4.80
CA ASP A 414 -7.76 7.48 -6.22
C ASP A 414 -8.81 8.56 -6.42
N VAL A 415 -8.32 9.75 -6.65
CA VAL A 415 -9.17 10.88 -6.99
C VAL A 415 -8.71 11.42 -8.32
N GLU A 416 -9.56 11.25 -9.30
CA GLU A 416 -9.32 11.83 -10.61
C GLU A 416 -9.54 13.34 -10.59
N LEU A 417 -8.87 14.04 -11.51
CA LEU A 417 -9.05 15.47 -11.77
C LEU A 417 -8.73 16.40 -10.58
N VAL A 418 -7.88 15.98 -9.65
CA VAL A 418 -7.37 16.88 -8.64
C VAL A 418 -6.25 17.72 -9.24
N LYS A 419 -6.49 19.00 -9.37
CA LYS A 419 -5.49 19.95 -9.87
C LYS A 419 -4.51 20.37 -8.78
N ASN A 420 -5.00 20.54 -7.55
CA ASN A 420 -4.25 21.17 -6.48
C ASN A 420 -4.14 20.27 -5.25
N VAL A 421 -2.93 20.11 -4.77
CA VAL A 421 -2.61 19.53 -3.47
C VAL A 421 -2.08 20.64 -2.58
N ILE A 422 -2.59 20.73 -1.36
CA ILE A 422 -2.17 21.74 -0.40
C ILE A 422 -1.67 21.04 0.86
N ASN A 423 -0.39 21.18 1.17
CA ASN A 423 0.16 20.78 2.46
C ASN A 423 -0.09 21.91 3.46
N TYR A 424 -1.17 21.82 4.23
CA TYR A 424 -1.46 22.76 5.32
C TYR A 424 -0.41 22.64 6.42
N ASP A 425 -0.07 21.40 6.80
CA ASP A 425 1.07 21.10 7.65
C ASP A 425 2.23 20.56 6.80
N MET A 426 3.42 21.08 7.02
CA MET A 426 4.62 20.65 6.32
C MET A 426 4.86 19.14 6.53
N PRO A 427 5.06 18.36 5.48
CA PRO A 427 5.39 16.94 5.61
C PRO A 427 6.78 16.77 6.23
N HIS A 428 6.90 15.93 7.25
CA HIS A 428 8.16 15.71 7.96
C HIS A 428 9.17 14.87 7.18
N TYR A 429 8.69 14.01 6.28
CA TYR A 429 9.52 13.05 5.55
C TYR A 429 9.35 13.19 4.03
N PRO A 430 10.44 13.00 3.25
CA PRO A 430 10.37 13.00 1.78
C PRO A 430 9.30 12.06 1.22
N LYS A 431 9.18 10.86 1.79
CA LYS A 431 8.14 9.89 1.41
C LYS A 431 6.73 10.45 1.55
N THR A 432 6.44 11.13 2.66
CA THR A 432 5.12 11.75 2.89
C THR A 432 4.82 12.82 1.86
N PHE A 433 5.82 13.66 1.55
CA PHE A 433 5.69 14.68 0.51
C PHE A 433 5.33 14.07 -0.85
N ILE A 434 6.05 13.03 -1.28
CA ILE A 434 5.81 12.35 -2.55
C ILE A 434 4.40 11.74 -2.61
N HIS A 435 3.96 11.09 -1.54
CA HIS A 435 2.63 10.47 -1.49
C HIS A 435 1.51 11.52 -1.51
N ARG A 436 1.70 12.67 -0.87
CA ARG A 436 0.76 13.78 -0.92
C ARG A 436 0.76 14.44 -2.29
N ALA A 437 1.92 14.88 -2.77
CA ALA A 437 2.10 15.52 -4.06
C ALA A 437 1.62 14.65 -5.23
N GLY A 438 1.84 13.34 -5.15
CA GLY A 438 1.36 12.37 -6.14
C GLY A 438 -0.17 12.15 -6.14
N ARG A 439 -0.96 12.94 -5.41
CA ARG A 439 -2.43 12.97 -5.57
C ARG A 439 -2.86 13.87 -6.73
N THR A 440 -1.98 14.72 -7.22
CA THR A 440 -2.15 15.49 -8.46
C THR A 440 -1.10 15.09 -9.51
N ALA A 441 -1.11 15.71 -10.66
CA ALA A 441 -0.19 15.47 -11.79
C ALA A 441 -0.13 13.99 -12.22
N ARG A 442 -1.25 13.27 -12.22
CA ARG A 442 -1.36 11.86 -12.61
C ARG A 442 -1.56 11.68 -14.10
N ALA A 443 -1.10 10.56 -14.63
CA ALA A 443 -1.27 10.16 -16.04
C ALA A 443 -0.84 11.27 -17.02
N GLY A 444 0.29 11.93 -16.76
CA GLY A 444 0.84 12.97 -17.62
C GLY A 444 0.09 14.31 -17.62
N ARG A 445 -0.90 14.50 -16.74
CA ARG A 445 -1.61 15.78 -16.57
C ARG A 445 -0.80 16.74 -15.72
N ALA A 446 -1.01 18.04 -15.91
CA ALA A 446 -0.41 19.08 -15.06
C ALA A 446 -1.11 19.13 -13.69
N GLY A 447 -0.35 19.47 -12.65
CA GLY A 447 -0.86 19.60 -11.29
C GLY A 447 0.00 20.55 -10.44
N ARG A 448 -0.57 21.11 -9.38
CA ARG A 448 0.10 22.04 -8.47
C ARG A 448 0.11 21.50 -7.05
N CYS A 449 1.25 21.65 -6.39
CA CYS A 449 1.44 21.27 -4.98
C CYS A 449 1.89 22.49 -4.18
N PHE A 450 1.01 23.01 -3.35
CA PHE A 450 1.27 24.14 -2.46
C PHE A 450 1.70 23.64 -1.09
N THR A 451 2.65 24.34 -0.45
CA THR A 451 3.02 24.04 0.94
C THR A 451 3.02 25.32 1.76
N LEU A 452 2.18 25.35 2.81
CA LEU A 452 2.10 26.44 3.77
C LEU A 452 3.20 26.25 4.82
N LEU A 453 4.09 27.23 4.93
CA LEU A 453 5.27 27.17 5.79
C LEU A 453 5.26 28.34 6.78
N GLY A 454 5.56 28.04 8.02
CA GLY A 454 6.05 29.05 8.95
C GLY A 454 7.50 29.40 8.63
N ASP A 455 7.98 30.57 9.03
CA ASP A 455 9.37 31.02 8.78
C ASP A 455 10.41 29.99 9.24
N HIS A 456 10.17 29.36 10.40
CA HIS A 456 11.04 28.34 10.96
C HIS A 456 11.05 27.01 10.19
N GLU A 457 10.04 26.75 9.33
CA GLU A 457 9.92 25.53 8.53
C GLU A 457 10.62 25.65 7.16
N VAL A 458 10.90 26.87 6.68
CA VAL A 458 11.39 27.13 5.30
C VAL A 458 12.69 26.38 5.02
N ARG A 459 13.67 26.45 5.94
CA ARG A 459 14.98 25.79 5.75
C ARG A 459 14.81 24.26 5.66
N ARG A 460 14.06 23.68 6.61
CA ARG A 460 13.81 22.24 6.65
C ARG A 460 13.06 21.76 5.40
N PHE A 461 12.12 22.54 4.91
CA PHE A 461 11.40 22.21 3.68
C PHE A 461 12.32 22.29 2.45
N SER A 462 13.21 23.27 2.38
CA SER A 462 14.19 23.34 1.29
C SER A 462 15.13 22.13 1.26
N ASP A 463 15.57 21.65 2.42
CA ASP A 463 16.39 20.45 2.51
C ASP A 463 15.61 19.19 2.11
N LEU A 464 14.33 19.10 2.47
CA LEU A 464 13.45 18.04 2.01
C LEU A 464 13.32 18.03 0.47
N LEU A 465 13.15 19.20 -0.15
CA LEU A 465 13.03 19.32 -1.60
C LEU A 465 14.31 18.88 -2.33
N LYS A 466 15.50 19.18 -1.80
CA LYS A 466 16.78 18.69 -2.34
C LYS A 466 16.82 17.16 -2.38
N ILE A 467 16.37 16.49 -1.29
CA ILE A 467 16.31 15.02 -1.20
C ILE A 467 15.37 14.44 -2.27
N VAL A 468 14.29 15.15 -2.60
CA VAL A 468 13.30 14.73 -3.60
C VAL A 468 13.70 15.08 -5.04
N GLY A 469 14.87 15.71 -5.20
CA GLY A 469 15.39 16.10 -6.52
C GLY A 469 14.67 17.32 -7.13
N ASN A 470 13.97 18.10 -6.32
CA ASN A 470 13.31 19.33 -6.78
C ASN A 470 13.92 20.57 -6.09
N ALA A 471 14.74 21.29 -6.81
CA ALA A 471 15.36 22.52 -6.30
C ALA A 471 14.47 23.77 -6.44
N SER A 472 13.42 23.72 -7.28
CA SER A 472 12.58 24.87 -7.57
C SER A 472 11.24 24.80 -6.86
N CYS A 473 11.00 25.72 -5.93
CA CYS A 473 9.70 25.89 -5.27
C CYS A 473 9.50 27.39 -5.00
N PRO A 474 9.04 28.15 -6.00
CA PRO A 474 8.83 29.60 -5.86
C PRO A 474 7.71 29.91 -4.87
N VAL A 475 7.73 31.14 -4.37
CA VAL A 475 6.65 31.66 -3.54
C VAL A 475 5.45 31.97 -4.44
N TYR A 476 4.29 31.45 -4.10
CA TYR A 476 3.05 31.76 -4.81
C TYR A 476 2.54 33.13 -4.39
N PRO A 477 2.37 34.08 -5.32
CA PRO A 477 1.84 35.40 -5.00
C PRO A 477 0.33 35.30 -4.77
N ILE A 478 -0.14 35.73 -3.59
CA ILE A 478 -1.56 35.92 -3.31
C ILE A 478 -1.78 37.43 -3.14
N SER A 479 -2.81 37.97 -3.81
CA SER A 479 -3.19 39.37 -3.63
C SER A 479 -3.59 39.66 -2.19
N SER A 480 -3.11 40.76 -1.62
CA SER A 480 -3.47 41.23 -0.29
C SER A 480 -4.97 41.41 -0.11
N ASP A 481 -5.66 41.81 -1.18
CA ASP A 481 -7.10 42.08 -1.18
C ASP A 481 -7.95 40.84 -0.84
N LEU A 482 -7.38 39.65 -1.02
CA LEU A 482 -8.05 38.40 -0.67
C LEU A 482 -7.98 38.08 0.85
N PHE A 483 -7.04 38.70 1.56
CA PHE A 483 -6.85 38.42 2.99
C PHE A 483 -7.71 39.30 3.90
N ASP A 484 -7.94 40.55 3.55
CA ASP A 484 -8.66 41.50 4.42
C ASP A 484 -10.11 41.04 4.74
N PRO A 485 -10.92 40.59 3.75
CA PRO A 485 -12.24 40.05 4.05
C PRO A 485 -12.20 38.77 4.89
N VAL A 486 -11.16 37.95 4.69
CA VAL A 486 -11.01 36.67 5.40
C VAL A 486 -10.60 36.91 6.84
N ARG A 487 -9.71 37.89 7.11
CA ARG A 487 -9.29 38.26 8.47
C ARG A 487 -10.46 38.74 9.31
N ALA A 488 -11.35 39.55 8.74
CA ALA A 488 -12.53 40.06 9.44
C ALA A 488 -13.47 38.93 9.94
N ILE A 489 -13.52 37.81 9.20
CA ILE A 489 -14.40 36.66 9.53
C ILE A 489 -13.67 35.64 10.40
N TYR A 490 -12.34 35.67 10.44
CA TYR A 490 -11.51 34.65 11.10
C TYR A 490 -11.76 34.55 12.60
N GLU A 491 -11.71 35.68 13.32
CA GLU A 491 -11.92 35.70 14.77
C GLU A 491 -13.33 35.21 15.18
N PRO A 492 -14.43 35.68 14.55
CA PRO A 492 -15.77 35.12 14.79
C PRO A 492 -15.87 33.61 14.48
N ALA A 493 -15.21 33.13 13.43
CA ALA A 493 -15.19 31.71 13.09
C ALA A 493 -14.41 30.88 14.10
N LEU A 494 -13.31 31.45 14.63
CA LEU A 494 -12.49 30.81 15.68
C LEU A 494 -13.29 30.70 16.99
N ALA A 495 -13.98 31.76 17.42
CA ALA A 495 -14.84 31.74 18.59
C ALA A 495 -15.94 30.67 18.49
N LYS A 496 -16.61 30.55 17.34
CA LYS A 496 -17.58 29.47 17.08
C LYS A 496 -16.93 28.07 17.13
N LEU A 497 -15.70 27.94 16.68
CA LEU A 497 -14.97 26.67 16.78
C LEU A 497 -14.71 26.31 18.24
N GLU A 498 -14.27 27.26 19.06
CA GLU A 498 -14.04 27.06 20.49
C GLU A 498 -15.30 26.66 21.23
N GLU A 499 -16.43 27.30 20.98
CA GLU A 499 -17.74 26.92 21.51
C GLU A 499 -18.17 25.51 21.06
N SER A 500 -17.82 25.10 19.83
CA SER A 500 -18.17 23.78 19.28
C SER A 500 -17.29 22.63 19.80
N VAL A 501 -16.18 22.94 20.45
CA VAL A 501 -15.33 21.96 21.13
C VAL A 501 -15.88 21.81 22.53
N GLU A 502 -16.75 20.81 22.78
CA GLU A 502 -17.11 20.40 24.14
C GLU A 502 -15.83 20.18 24.94
N PRO A 503 -15.80 20.65 26.22
CA PRO A 503 -14.65 20.40 27.06
C PRO A 503 -14.45 18.89 27.16
N THR A 504 -13.43 18.40 26.50
CA THR A 504 -13.02 17.00 26.61
C THR A 504 -12.81 16.72 28.08
N ALA A 505 -13.69 15.89 28.67
CA ALA A 505 -13.52 15.43 30.02
C ALA A 505 -12.06 14.98 30.20
N PRO A 506 -11.37 15.39 31.27
CA PRO A 506 -9.96 15.09 31.42
C PRO A 506 -9.79 13.57 31.24
N ARG A 507 -8.97 13.18 30.30
CA ARG A 507 -8.60 11.76 30.08
C ARG A 507 -8.17 11.26 31.46
N LYS A 508 -9.03 10.46 32.11
CA LYS A 508 -8.66 9.71 33.32
C LYS A 508 -7.37 9.00 32.92
N GLY A 509 -6.27 9.48 33.44
CA GLY A 509 -4.96 8.89 33.24
C GLY A 509 -5.14 7.40 33.51
N ARG A 510 -4.85 6.61 32.53
CA ARG A 510 -4.71 5.16 32.70
C ARG A 510 -3.54 5.04 33.65
N GLN A 511 -3.84 5.07 34.98
CA GLN A 511 -2.90 4.63 35.99
C GLN A 511 -2.54 3.19 35.57
N VAL A 512 -1.40 3.06 34.93
CA VAL A 512 -0.72 1.78 34.83
C VAL A 512 -0.36 1.42 36.25
N GLY A 513 -1.29 0.77 36.93
CA GLY A 513 -1.06 0.15 38.19
C GLY A 513 -0.02 -0.93 37.96
N PHE A 514 1.23 -0.60 38.27
CA PHE A 514 2.24 -1.60 38.52
C PHE A 514 1.75 -2.47 39.67
N LYS A 515 1.00 -3.52 39.35
CA LYS A 515 0.80 -4.63 40.27
C LYS A 515 2.18 -5.26 40.48
N HIS A 516 2.84 -4.83 41.51
CA HIS A 516 4.01 -5.50 42.03
C HIS A 516 3.57 -6.92 42.39
N ASN A 517 3.97 -7.85 41.54
CA ASN A 517 3.68 -9.26 41.71
C ASN A 517 4.59 -9.78 42.85
N SER A 518 4.08 -9.76 44.08
CA SER A 518 4.75 -10.26 45.31
C SER A 518 4.87 -11.81 45.30
N ARG A 519 5.09 -12.41 44.15
CA ARG A 519 5.31 -13.87 44.00
C ARG A 519 6.76 -14.35 44.16
N SER A 520 7.71 -13.44 44.37
CA SER A 520 9.13 -13.84 44.51
C SER A 520 9.59 -14.11 45.93
N ARG A 521 8.75 -13.94 46.97
CA ARG A 521 9.13 -14.23 48.38
C ARG A 521 8.78 -15.63 48.87
N ASN A 522 8.01 -16.41 48.15
CA ASN A 522 7.61 -17.76 48.59
C ASN A 522 8.50 -18.90 48.07
N TRP A 523 9.55 -18.60 47.31
CA TRP A 523 10.48 -19.62 46.83
C TRP A 523 11.67 -19.85 47.75
N GLN A 524 12.09 -18.87 48.50
CA GLN A 524 13.18 -19.01 49.49
C GLN A 524 12.74 -19.67 50.80
N THR A 525 11.48 -19.48 51.21
CA THR A 525 10.96 -20.13 52.43
C THR A 525 10.64 -21.62 52.24
N LYS A 526 10.33 -22.06 51.01
CA LYS A 526 10.16 -23.50 50.74
C LYS A 526 11.46 -24.27 50.59
N ARG A 527 12.54 -23.59 50.24
CA ARG A 527 13.87 -24.25 50.12
C ARG A 527 14.57 -24.45 51.46
N ASN A 528 14.26 -23.59 52.43
CA ASN A 528 14.79 -23.71 53.79
C ASN A 528 14.01 -24.72 54.67
N LYS A 529 12.76 -25.06 54.29
CA LYS A 529 11.97 -26.06 55.02
C LYS A 529 12.25 -27.48 54.55
N ALA A 530 12.73 -27.68 53.34
CA ALA A 530 13.12 -28.99 52.80
C ALA A 530 14.56 -29.39 53.21
N ALA A 531 15.41 -28.45 53.68
CA ALA A 531 16.73 -28.69 54.18
C ALA A 531 16.81 -29.03 55.67
N SER A 532 15.70 -28.80 56.44
CA SER A 532 15.62 -29.11 57.85
C SER A 532 14.87 -30.42 58.18
N GLU A 533 14.38 -31.14 57.19
CA GLU A 533 13.74 -32.45 57.32
C GLU A 533 14.63 -33.64 56.83
N GLN A 534 15.90 -33.35 56.50
CA GLN A 534 16.89 -34.36 56.13
C GLN A 534 18.22 -34.25 56.93
N ALA A 535 18.18 -33.69 58.15
CA ALA A 535 19.29 -33.77 59.11
C ALA A 535 18.84 -34.45 60.39
#